data_e34ed39269585a2bc592d5ccfda5d71d
#
_entry.id   e34ed39269585a2bc592d5ccfda5d71d
#
_cell.length_a   1.000
_cell.length_b   1.000
_cell.length_c   1.000
_cell.angle_alpha   90.00
_cell.angle_beta   90.00
_cell.angle_gamma   90.00
#
_symmetry.space_group_name_H-M   'P 1'
#
loop_
_entity.id
_entity.type
_entity.pdbx_description
1 polymer ?
#
loop_
_entity_poly.entity_id
_entity_poly.type
_entity_poly.pdbx_seq_one_letter_code
_entity_poly.pdbx_strand_id
1 'polypeptide(L)'
;MNEEHRMERPGMQETRKIQKTGGSTYVVSLPKKWIQTSGLKKGDQVALSVTGDGTLTVDPHIPRASERLVKVIEVTHATDSKTLLRQLVGSYVTGWDVIEIRGKGRITPELRRTIQDFSRRVIGPEVVEESSNLVVLQDVADHADLDMRKVVRRMHLMSKNMLEESVRAVMDLDRGMAEGVISRDDEVDRLHWFVEKQHAMIRRNISFAAKMKTTWLESDSMLLASKAIERIADHATRIARSVGMLGDSRVDGDTMKALEQLGGEASSIMDRSVEALFKRDSTLANDCIERTAVLREKADAFLDETMKRRGRVAVGLAFVIESIERTGGYSSDIAEIAINLAEGQ
;
A
#
# COMPACT_ATOMS: atom_id res chain seq x y z
N MET A 1 8.32 -27.84 37.16
CA MET A 1 7.35 -28.70 36.45
C MET A 1 6.77 -27.81 35.34
N ASN A 2 7.33 -28.00 34.14
CA ASN A 2 7.05 -27.15 32.98
C ASN A 2 5.74 -27.63 32.36
N GLU A 3 4.72 -26.80 32.37
CA GLU A 3 3.59 -26.93 31.45
C GLU A 3 3.94 -26.20 30.16
N GLU A 4 4.34 -26.97 29.16
CA GLU A 4 4.54 -26.53 27.78
C GLU A 4 3.23 -25.97 27.23
N HIS A 5 3.19 -24.69 26.90
CA HIS A 5 2.16 -24.07 26.06
C HIS A 5 2.28 -24.65 24.65
N ARG A 6 1.64 -25.80 24.45
CA ARG A 6 1.47 -26.41 23.13
C ARG A 6 0.52 -25.53 22.34
N MET A 7 1.05 -24.69 21.43
CA MET A 7 0.24 -24.01 20.41
C MET A 7 -0.52 -25.06 19.60
N GLU A 8 -1.79 -25.22 19.89
CA GLU A 8 -2.68 -26.10 19.14
C GLU A 8 -2.94 -25.52 17.75
N ARG A 9 -2.73 -26.36 16.74
CA ARG A 9 -2.90 -26.04 15.31
C ARG A 9 -4.33 -25.51 15.02
N PRO A 10 -4.50 -24.41 14.28
CA PRO A 10 -5.78 -24.02 13.74
C PRO A 10 -6.17 -25.04 12.64
N GLY A 11 -7.38 -25.62 12.68
CA GLY A 11 -7.90 -26.44 11.60
C GLY A 11 -8.62 -27.72 11.98
N MET A 12 -9.45 -27.74 13.05
CA MET A 12 -10.42 -28.82 13.20
C MET A 12 -11.69 -28.44 12.45
N GLN A 13 -11.85 -28.98 11.24
CA GLN A 13 -13.11 -28.90 10.51
C GLN A 13 -14.11 -29.90 11.14
N GLU A 14 -15.19 -29.37 11.69
CA GLU A 14 -16.28 -30.17 12.22
C GLU A 14 -17.54 -30.01 11.37
N THR A 15 -18.19 -31.10 11.02
CA THR A 15 -19.48 -31.09 10.34
C THR A 15 -20.62 -31.05 11.35
N ARG A 16 -21.62 -30.21 11.13
CA ARG A 16 -22.84 -30.09 11.94
C ARG A 16 -24.08 -30.21 11.04
N LYS A 17 -25.12 -30.82 11.56
CA LYS A 17 -26.41 -30.88 10.87
C LYS A 17 -27.19 -29.59 11.12
N ILE A 18 -27.75 -29.04 10.07
CA ILE A 18 -28.72 -27.96 10.16
C ILE A 18 -30.06 -28.58 10.65
N GLN A 19 -30.64 -27.97 11.66
CA GLN A 19 -31.93 -28.37 12.23
C GLN A 19 -32.95 -27.25 12.01
N LYS A 20 -34.19 -27.60 11.69
CA LYS A 20 -35.29 -26.65 11.56
C LYS A 20 -36.06 -26.60 12.89
N THR A 21 -36.21 -25.42 13.48
CA THR A 21 -36.92 -25.19 14.73
C THR A 21 -38.05 -24.18 14.46
N GLY A 22 -39.29 -24.58 14.77
CA GLY A 22 -40.45 -23.76 14.40
C GLY A 22 -40.71 -23.72 12.89
N GLY A 23 -41.43 -22.70 12.41
CA GLY A 23 -41.86 -22.63 11.01
C GLY A 23 -40.75 -22.24 10.03
N SER A 24 -39.81 -21.35 10.41
CA SER A 24 -38.85 -20.72 9.47
C SER A 24 -37.42 -20.62 10.00
N THR A 25 -37.12 -21.01 11.23
CA THR A 25 -35.80 -20.86 11.85
C THR A 25 -34.93 -22.08 11.62
N TYR A 26 -33.71 -21.90 11.15
CA TYR A 26 -32.68 -22.93 11.05
C TYR A 26 -31.64 -22.73 12.16
N VAL A 27 -31.17 -23.82 12.77
CA VAL A 27 -30.23 -23.86 13.88
C VAL A 27 -29.06 -24.76 13.53
N VAL A 28 -27.86 -24.33 13.86
CA VAL A 28 -26.64 -25.14 13.83
C VAL A 28 -25.95 -25.05 15.20
N SER A 29 -25.47 -26.18 15.72
CA SER A 29 -24.72 -26.18 16.99
C SER A 29 -23.30 -25.75 16.79
N LEU A 30 -22.85 -24.78 17.58
CA LEU A 30 -21.48 -24.32 17.58
C LEU A 30 -20.54 -25.26 18.34
N PRO A 31 -19.25 -25.41 17.93
CA PRO A 31 -18.30 -26.26 18.63
C PRO A 31 -18.08 -25.79 20.08
N LYS A 32 -18.17 -26.73 21.04
CA LYS A 32 -18.01 -26.40 22.47
C LYS A 32 -16.64 -25.77 22.76
N LYS A 33 -15.58 -26.29 22.13
CA LYS A 33 -14.21 -25.79 22.31
C LYS A 33 -14.10 -24.34 21.83
N TRP A 34 -14.70 -24.00 20.67
CA TRP A 34 -14.73 -22.64 20.14
C TRP A 34 -15.48 -21.67 21.09
N ILE A 35 -16.64 -22.05 21.63
CA ILE A 35 -17.37 -21.24 22.61
C ILE A 35 -16.50 -20.95 23.84
N GLN A 36 -15.79 -21.98 24.35
CA GLN A 36 -14.92 -21.84 25.53
C GLN A 36 -13.72 -20.93 25.26
N THR A 37 -13.02 -21.12 24.12
CA THR A 37 -11.86 -20.29 23.76
C THR A 37 -12.24 -18.86 23.43
N SER A 38 -13.44 -18.62 22.89
CA SER A 38 -13.97 -17.28 22.61
C SER A 38 -14.60 -16.60 23.86
N GLY A 39 -14.62 -17.28 25.01
CA GLY A 39 -15.17 -16.70 26.24
C GLY A 39 -16.68 -16.48 26.24
N LEU A 40 -17.41 -17.05 25.27
CA LEU A 40 -18.85 -16.85 25.12
C LEU A 40 -19.64 -17.63 26.18
N LYS A 41 -20.74 -17.03 26.64
CA LYS A 41 -21.69 -17.61 27.59
C LYS A 41 -23.09 -17.74 26.99
N LYS A 42 -23.94 -18.52 27.63
CA LYS A 42 -25.36 -18.62 27.25
C LYS A 42 -26.03 -17.23 27.30
N GLY A 43 -26.61 -16.84 26.18
CA GLY A 43 -27.29 -15.55 26.03
C GLY A 43 -26.44 -14.47 25.37
N ASP A 44 -25.13 -14.71 25.17
CA ASP A 44 -24.30 -13.79 24.42
C ASP A 44 -24.70 -13.78 22.94
N GLN A 45 -24.54 -12.64 22.30
CA GLN A 45 -24.79 -12.48 20.88
C GLN A 45 -23.51 -12.73 20.09
N VAL A 46 -23.65 -13.19 18.87
CA VAL A 46 -22.57 -13.32 17.87
C VAL A 46 -23.00 -12.65 16.57
N ALA A 47 -22.07 -12.07 15.84
CA ALA A 47 -22.34 -11.54 14.53
C ALA A 47 -22.32 -12.66 13.49
N LEU A 48 -23.31 -12.68 12.60
CA LEU A 48 -23.38 -13.59 11.45
C LEU A 48 -23.24 -12.79 10.17
N SER A 49 -22.26 -13.13 9.36
CA SER A 49 -22.00 -12.48 8.07
C SER A 49 -21.93 -13.51 6.96
N VAL A 50 -22.66 -13.29 5.87
CA VAL A 50 -22.55 -14.08 4.65
C VAL A 50 -21.51 -13.42 3.75
N THR A 51 -20.47 -14.16 3.41
CA THR A 51 -19.41 -13.72 2.50
C THR A 51 -19.81 -13.90 1.04
N GLY A 52 -19.11 -13.24 0.11
CA GLY A 52 -19.44 -13.28 -1.32
C GLY A 52 -19.37 -14.67 -1.97
N ASP A 53 -18.63 -15.60 -1.37
CA ASP A 53 -18.53 -17.01 -1.76
C ASP A 53 -19.65 -17.89 -1.15
N GLY A 54 -20.62 -17.27 -0.45
CA GLY A 54 -21.72 -17.97 0.21
C GLY A 54 -21.37 -18.62 1.55
N THR A 55 -20.15 -18.39 2.08
CA THR A 55 -19.75 -18.88 3.41
C THR A 55 -20.44 -18.06 4.50
N LEU A 56 -20.89 -18.72 5.59
CA LEU A 56 -21.38 -18.04 6.79
C LEU A 56 -20.28 -17.99 7.84
N THR A 57 -19.85 -16.77 8.16
CA THR A 57 -18.90 -16.52 9.24
C THR A 57 -19.63 -16.16 10.52
N VAL A 58 -19.21 -16.77 11.64
CA VAL A 58 -19.71 -16.48 12.99
C VAL A 58 -18.59 -15.76 13.74
N ASP A 59 -18.80 -14.48 14.07
CA ASP A 59 -17.83 -13.67 14.84
C ASP A 59 -18.28 -13.60 16.31
N PRO A 60 -17.46 -14.09 17.27
CA PRO A 60 -17.74 -14.00 18.70
C PRO A 60 -17.62 -12.58 19.23
N HIS A 61 -16.87 -11.73 18.55
CA HIS A 61 -16.69 -10.33 18.89
C HIS A 61 -17.63 -9.51 18.04
N ILE A 62 -18.84 -9.23 18.57
CA ILE A 62 -19.65 -8.18 17.97
C ILE A 62 -18.83 -6.90 18.16
N PRO A 63 -18.33 -6.27 17.09
CA PRO A 63 -17.69 -4.99 17.26
C PRO A 63 -18.69 -4.05 17.93
N ARG A 64 -18.56 -3.85 19.23
CA ARG A 64 -19.20 -2.68 19.81
C ARG A 64 -18.59 -1.52 19.02
N ALA A 65 -19.42 -0.70 18.43
CA ALA A 65 -18.99 0.47 17.66
C ALA A 65 -18.06 1.43 18.47
N SER A 66 -17.70 1.06 19.68
CA SER A 66 -16.92 1.84 20.64
C SER A 66 -15.59 1.21 21.08
N GLU A 67 -15.26 -0.05 20.73
CA GLU A 67 -13.96 -0.62 21.12
C GLU A 67 -12.90 -0.26 20.08
N ARG A 68 -12.20 0.85 20.37
CA ARG A 68 -11.04 1.28 19.57
C ARG A 68 -9.85 0.36 19.83
N LEU A 69 -9.18 -0.03 18.77
CA LEU A 69 -7.94 -0.79 18.86
C LEU A 69 -6.81 0.15 19.28
N VAL A 70 -6.23 -0.11 20.44
CA VAL A 70 -5.16 0.72 21.03
C VAL A 70 -3.82 0.04 20.90
N LYS A 71 -2.84 0.73 20.31
CA LYS A 71 -1.43 0.34 20.29
C LYS A 71 -0.64 1.20 21.25
N VAL A 72 0.10 0.58 22.15
CA VAL A 72 1.05 1.28 23.02
C VAL A 72 2.47 1.13 22.45
N ILE A 73 3.17 2.25 22.29
CA ILE A 73 4.59 2.32 21.94
C ILE A 73 5.35 2.92 23.12
N GLU A 74 6.21 2.13 23.75
CA GLU A 74 7.07 2.66 24.81
C GLU A 74 8.33 3.28 24.23
N VAL A 75 8.64 4.51 24.66
CA VAL A 75 9.85 5.23 24.27
C VAL A 75 10.74 5.54 25.48
N THR A 76 12.04 5.57 25.24
CA THR A 76 13.07 5.91 26.24
C THR A 76 13.98 7.00 25.68
N HIS A 77 14.93 7.47 26.49
CA HIS A 77 15.97 8.40 26.02
C HIS A 77 16.89 7.81 24.93
N ALA A 78 16.94 6.48 24.81
CA ALA A 78 17.72 5.79 23.77
C ALA A 78 16.92 5.56 22.46
N THR A 79 15.63 5.88 22.44
CA THR A 79 14.80 5.74 21.25
C THR A 79 15.15 6.84 20.25
N ASP A 80 15.57 6.47 19.04
CA ASP A 80 15.83 7.40 17.95
C ASP A 80 14.56 7.68 17.12
N SER A 81 14.54 8.85 16.47
CA SER A 81 13.41 9.33 15.67
C SER A 81 13.03 8.42 14.50
N LYS A 82 14.01 7.77 13.87
CA LYS A 82 13.76 6.88 12.72
C LYS A 82 13.08 5.60 13.17
N THR A 83 13.50 5.04 14.31
CA THR A 83 12.88 3.86 14.90
C THR A 83 11.43 4.16 15.32
N LEU A 84 11.21 5.29 16.00
CA LEU A 84 9.84 5.71 16.36
C LEU A 84 8.97 5.90 15.12
N LEU A 85 9.47 6.59 14.08
CA LEU A 85 8.71 6.79 12.83
C LEU A 85 8.28 5.45 12.19
N ARG A 86 9.20 4.46 12.11
CA ARG A 86 8.86 3.13 11.57
C ARG A 86 7.80 2.42 12.40
N GLN A 87 7.85 2.54 13.74
CA GLN A 87 6.84 1.96 14.61
C GLN A 87 5.47 2.64 14.43
N LEU A 88 5.45 3.96 14.27
CA LEU A 88 4.23 4.73 14.00
C LEU A 88 3.61 4.33 12.65
N VAL A 89 4.41 4.31 11.58
CA VAL A 89 3.96 3.85 10.26
C VAL A 89 3.44 2.42 10.33
N GLY A 90 4.21 1.48 10.92
CA GLY A 90 3.79 0.09 11.06
C GLY A 90 2.48 -0.07 11.86
N SER A 91 2.28 0.75 12.90
CA SER A 91 1.01 0.77 13.66
C SER A 91 -0.14 1.32 12.81
N TYR A 92 0.10 2.38 12.04
CA TYR A 92 -0.89 2.99 11.17
C TYR A 92 -1.37 2.02 10.08
N VAL A 93 -0.46 1.44 9.29
CA VAL A 93 -0.79 0.55 8.17
C VAL A 93 -1.43 -0.77 8.63
N THR A 94 -1.18 -1.18 9.87
CA THR A 94 -1.85 -2.34 10.46
C THR A 94 -3.23 -2.03 11.05
N GLY A 95 -3.73 -0.79 10.91
CA GLY A 95 -5.13 -0.42 11.19
C GLY A 95 -5.44 -0.24 12.68
N TRP A 96 -4.52 0.28 13.49
CA TRP A 96 -4.83 0.71 14.86
C TRP A 96 -5.59 2.03 14.84
N ASP A 97 -6.60 2.15 15.73
CA ASP A 97 -7.44 3.34 15.85
C ASP A 97 -6.81 4.39 16.76
N VAL A 98 -6.05 3.95 17.75
CA VAL A 98 -5.36 4.79 18.73
C VAL A 98 -3.91 4.30 18.87
N ILE A 99 -2.97 5.23 18.86
CA ILE A 99 -1.55 4.95 19.12
C ILE A 99 -1.13 5.81 20.31
N GLU A 100 -0.83 5.15 21.43
CA GLU A 100 -0.33 5.80 22.65
C GLU A 100 1.19 5.68 22.70
N ILE A 101 1.88 6.80 22.70
CA ILE A 101 3.33 6.87 22.85
C ILE A 101 3.62 7.22 24.32
N ARG A 102 4.15 6.25 25.07
CA ARG A 102 4.44 6.38 26.50
C ARG A 102 5.93 6.45 26.77
N GLY A 103 6.38 7.55 27.37
CA GLY A 103 7.76 7.70 27.81
C GLY A 103 8.00 7.12 29.21
N LYS A 104 9.09 6.37 29.41
CA LYS A 104 9.56 6.02 30.77
C LYS A 104 10.03 7.24 31.57
N GLY A 105 10.03 8.41 30.96
CA GLY A 105 10.31 9.73 31.46
C GLY A 105 9.74 10.75 30.51
N ARG A 106 10.27 11.98 30.50
CA ARG A 106 9.83 13.04 29.59
C ARG A 106 10.15 12.64 28.14
N ILE A 107 9.17 12.70 27.25
CA ILE A 107 9.36 12.52 25.81
C ILE A 107 10.17 13.72 25.28
N THR A 108 11.26 13.44 24.57
CA THR A 108 12.16 14.51 24.06
C THR A 108 11.48 15.39 23.03
N PRO A 109 11.91 16.65 22.85
CA PRO A 109 11.37 17.52 21.80
C PRO A 109 11.56 16.97 20.38
N GLU A 110 12.59 16.17 20.16
CA GLU A 110 12.86 15.52 18.87
C GLU A 110 11.82 14.45 18.58
N LEU A 111 11.52 13.55 19.53
CA LEU A 111 10.50 12.53 19.37
C LEU A 111 9.10 13.16 19.20
N ARG A 112 8.80 14.27 19.90
CA ARG A 112 7.54 15.00 19.72
C ARG A 112 7.39 15.54 18.30
N ARG A 113 8.46 16.14 17.75
CA ARG A 113 8.46 16.58 16.35
C ARG A 113 8.19 15.41 15.41
N THR A 114 8.86 14.27 15.62
CA THR A 114 8.61 13.05 14.82
C THR A 114 7.15 12.60 14.86
N ILE A 115 6.49 12.65 16.03
CA ILE A 115 5.08 12.29 16.18
C ILE A 115 4.18 13.29 15.43
N GLN A 116 4.44 14.59 15.56
CA GLN A 116 3.69 15.64 14.87
C GLN A 116 3.88 15.57 13.35
N ASP A 117 5.11 15.34 12.88
CA ASP A 117 5.40 15.19 11.45
C ASP A 117 4.73 13.95 10.88
N PHE A 118 4.73 12.84 11.63
CA PHE A 118 3.99 11.63 11.26
C PHE A 118 2.49 11.91 11.10
N SER A 119 1.84 12.55 12.08
CA SER A 119 0.40 12.86 12.03
C SER A 119 0.04 13.70 10.79
N ARG A 120 0.91 14.60 10.36
CA ARG A 120 0.73 15.39 9.13
C ARG A 120 0.95 14.60 7.84
N ARG A 121 1.80 13.55 7.90
CA ARG A 121 2.16 12.71 6.73
C ARG A 121 1.18 11.59 6.45
N VAL A 122 0.24 11.29 7.35
CA VAL A 122 -0.75 10.22 7.18
C VAL A 122 -2.17 10.79 7.15
N ILE A 123 -3.16 9.96 6.79
CA ILE A 123 -4.56 10.37 6.73
C ILE A 123 -5.27 9.83 7.97
N GLY A 124 -5.83 10.72 8.78
CA GLY A 124 -6.71 10.42 9.90
C GLY A 124 -6.13 10.60 11.29
N PRO A 125 -4.89 10.17 11.63
CA PRO A 125 -4.34 10.34 12.97
C PRO A 125 -4.12 11.79 13.38
N GLU A 126 -4.74 12.20 14.49
CA GLU A 126 -4.59 13.51 15.12
C GLU A 126 -4.12 13.36 16.56
N VAL A 127 -3.32 14.34 17.04
CA VAL A 127 -2.90 14.37 18.45
C VAL A 127 -4.08 14.83 19.30
N VAL A 128 -4.64 13.94 20.10
CA VAL A 128 -5.82 14.22 20.96
C VAL A 128 -5.46 14.44 22.43
N GLU A 129 -4.30 13.94 22.86
CA GLU A 129 -3.81 14.14 24.21
C GLU A 129 -2.27 14.27 24.19
N GLU A 130 -1.75 15.22 24.97
CA GLU A 130 -0.32 15.42 25.12
C GLU A 130 0.02 15.84 26.55
N SER A 131 0.98 15.12 27.16
CA SER A 131 1.56 15.45 28.46
C SER A 131 3.10 15.32 28.41
N SER A 132 3.79 15.48 29.53
CA SER A 132 5.26 15.38 29.54
C SER A 132 5.78 14.00 29.10
N ASN A 133 5.04 12.93 29.37
CA ASN A 133 5.44 11.53 29.14
C ASN A 133 4.43 10.71 28.33
N LEU A 134 3.40 11.35 27.77
CA LEU A 134 2.38 10.69 26.95
C LEU A 134 2.03 11.57 25.75
N VAL A 135 1.87 10.94 24.58
CA VAL A 135 1.20 11.52 23.43
C VAL A 135 0.25 10.46 22.88
N VAL A 136 -1.01 10.86 22.64
CA VAL A 136 -2.03 9.99 22.09
C VAL A 136 -2.43 10.48 20.70
N LEU A 137 -2.20 9.63 19.70
CA LEU A 137 -2.71 9.81 18.34
C LEU A 137 -3.99 9.01 18.21
N GLN A 138 -5.06 9.65 17.73
CA GLN A 138 -6.32 9.00 17.44
C GLN A 138 -6.67 9.20 15.97
N ASP A 139 -7.06 8.13 15.32
CA ASP A 139 -7.62 8.20 13.97
C ASP A 139 -9.04 8.77 14.02
N VAL A 140 -9.25 9.90 13.36
CA VAL A 140 -10.52 10.63 13.33
C VAL A 140 -11.22 10.57 11.98
N ALA A 141 -10.57 9.94 10.95
CA ALA A 141 -11.14 9.83 9.62
C ALA A 141 -12.16 8.68 9.53
N ASP A 142 -13.24 8.87 8.76
CA ASP A 142 -14.06 7.76 8.29
C ASP A 142 -13.40 7.17 7.02
N HIS A 143 -12.68 6.08 7.21
CA HIS A 143 -11.95 5.41 6.12
C HIS A 143 -12.86 4.84 5.03
N ALA A 144 -14.16 4.70 5.29
CA ALA A 144 -15.10 4.22 4.29
C ALA A 144 -15.58 5.31 3.32
N ASP A 145 -15.35 6.58 3.63
CA ASP A 145 -15.72 7.70 2.74
C ASP A 145 -14.77 7.82 1.54
N LEU A 146 -13.56 7.31 1.65
CA LEU A 146 -12.55 7.28 0.59
C LEU A 146 -12.48 5.89 -0.03
N ASP A 147 -13.10 5.73 -1.20
CA ASP A 147 -13.06 4.52 -1.99
C ASP A 147 -11.62 4.18 -2.39
N MET A 148 -11.14 2.97 -2.02
CA MET A 148 -9.79 2.48 -2.29
C MET A 148 -9.44 2.55 -3.79
N ARG A 149 -10.39 2.25 -4.69
CA ARG A 149 -10.20 2.34 -6.14
C ARG A 149 -9.90 3.78 -6.58
N LYS A 150 -10.59 4.77 -5.97
CA LYS A 150 -10.34 6.19 -6.26
C LYS A 150 -8.96 6.63 -5.77
N VAL A 151 -8.53 6.13 -4.62
CA VAL A 151 -7.19 6.41 -4.08
C VAL A 151 -6.12 5.85 -5.01
N VAL A 152 -6.22 4.58 -5.42
CA VAL A 152 -5.27 3.95 -6.36
C VAL A 152 -5.26 4.68 -7.71
N ARG A 153 -6.42 5.13 -8.21
CA ARG A 153 -6.47 5.94 -9.44
C ARG A 153 -5.77 7.29 -9.28
N ARG A 154 -5.92 7.94 -8.13
CA ARG A 154 -5.20 9.19 -7.83
C ARG A 154 -3.69 8.96 -7.78
N MET A 155 -3.23 7.90 -7.11
CA MET A 155 -1.82 7.50 -7.08
C MET A 155 -1.28 7.30 -8.51
N HIS A 156 -2.01 6.56 -9.35
CA HIS A 156 -1.64 6.34 -10.75
C HIS A 156 -1.44 7.66 -11.51
N LEU A 157 -2.41 8.58 -11.46
CA LEU A 157 -2.30 9.86 -12.16
C LEU A 157 -1.10 10.70 -11.67
N MET A 158 -0.85 10.68 -10.35
CA MET A 158 0.30 11.39 -9.78
C MET A 158 1.61 10.78 -10.22
N SER A 159 1.76 9.46 -10.11
CA SER A 159 3.01 8.75 -10.46
C SER A 159 3.29 8.82 -11.96
N LYS A 160 2.24 8.79 -12.82
CA LYS A 160 2.38 9.03 -14.25
C LYS A 160 2.93 10.42 -14.55
N ASN A 161 2.33 11.46 -13.96
CA ASN A 161 2.81 12.83 -14.13
C ASN A 161 4.25 12.98 -13.62
N MET A 162 4.58 12.36 -12.47
CA MET A 162 5.95 12.36 -11.94
C MET A 162 6.93 11.69 -12.91
N LEU A 163 6.57 10.57 -13.54
CA LEU A 163 7.40 9.89 -14.54
C LEU A 163 7.62 10.79 -15.76
N GLU A 164 6.57 11.33 -16.36
CA GLU A 164 6.66 12.16 -17.56
C GLU A 164 7.47 13.44 -17.31
N GLU A 165 7.24 14.12 -16.18
CA GLU A 165 7.99 15.31 -15.80
C GLU A 165 9.44 15.00 -15.45
N SER A 166 9.73 13.84 -14.82
CA SER A 166 11.10 13.45 -14.50
C SER A 166 11.94 13.20 -15.75
N VAL A 167 11.36 12.54 -16.77
CA VAL A 167 12.02 12.35 -18.08
C VAL A 167 12.25 13.70 -18.75
N ARG A 168 11.25 14.58 -18.76
CA ARG A 168 11.39 15.94 -19.32
C ARG A 168 12.44 16.75 -18.58
N ALA A 169 12.47 16.68 -17.24
CA ALA A 169 13.50 17.37 -16.44
C ALA A 169 14.93 16.92 -16.82
N VAL A 170 15.12 15.64 -17.15
CA VAL A 170 16.40 15.12 -17.66
C VAL A 170 16.71 15.69 -19.05
N MET A 171 15.72 15.73 -19.95
CA MET A 171 15.90 16.26 -21.31
C MET A 171 16.28 17.74 -21.33
N ASP A 172 15.62 18.54 -20.48
CA ASP A 172 15.79 19.98 -20.41
C ASP A 172 16.87 20.40 -19.38
N LEU A 173 17.45 19.46 -18.62
CA LEU A 173 18.34 19.68 -17.48
C LEU A 173 17.70 20.64 -16.44
N ASP A 174 16.36 20.57 -16.30
CA ASP A 174 15.57 21.45 -15.45
C ASP A 174 15.56 20.95 -13.98
N ARG A 175 16.38 21.61 -13.16
CA ARG A 175 16.50 21.30 -11.72
C ARG A 175 15.22 21.65 -10.95
N GLY A 176 14.52 22.72 -11.34
CA GLY A 176 13.27 23.13 -10.68
C GLY A 176 12.15 22.12 -10.88
N MET A 177 11.99 21.63 -12.11
CA MET A 177 11.06 20.52 -12.42
C MET A 177 11.45 19.25 -11.67
N ALA A 178 12.74 18.90 -11.61
CA ALA A 178 13.23 17.73 -10.86
C ALA A 178 12.91 17.83 -9.37
N GLU A 179 13.11 18.99 -8.73
CA GLU A 179 12.74 19.22 -7.32
C GLU A 179 11.24 19.12 -7.11
N GLY A 180 10.44 19.60 -8.05
CA GLY A 180 8.98 19.45 -8.06
C GLY A 180 8.52 17.99 -8.08
N VAL A 181 9.19 17.13 -8.86
CA VAL A 181 8.93 15.67 -8.87
C VAL A 181 9.28 15.06 -7.52
N ILE A 182 10.49 15.33 -7.01
CA ILE A 182 10.99 14.78 -5.74
C ILE A 182 10.07 15.14 -4.57
N SER A 183 9.52 16.36 -4.53
CA SER A 183 8.64 16.80 -3.45
C SER A 183 7.27 16.12 -3.42
N ARG A 184 6.83 15.51 -4.51
CA ARG A 184 5.53 14.81 -4.61
C ARG A 184 5.56 13.36 -4.17
N ASP A 185 6.74 12.79 -3.99
CA ASP A 185 6.94 11.41 -3.56
C ASP A 185 6.24 11.10 -2.23
N ASP A 186 6.41 11.98 -1.23
CA ASP A 186 5.76 11.87 0.07
C ASP A 186 4.22 11.77 -0.01
N GLU A 187 3.57 12.35 -1.03
CA GLU A 187 2.11 12.28 -1.19
C GLU A 187 1.68 10.92 -1.79
N VAL A 188 2.49 10.33 -2.67
CA VAL A 188 2.22 8.97 -3.18
C VAL A 188 2.39 7.96 -2.05
N ASP A 189 3.43 8.05 -1.24
CA ASP A 189 3.65 7.25 -0.03
C ASP A 189 2.46 7.34 0.93
N ARG A 190 2.00 8.55 1.20
CA ARG A 190 0.84 8.82 2.06
C ARG A 190 -0.41 8.09 1.60
N LEU A 191 -0.68 8.10 0.29
CA LEU A 191 -1.83 7.41 -0.31
C LEU A 191 -1.65 5.89 -0.27
N HIS A 192 -0.45 5.38 -0.52
CA HIS A 192 -0.14 3.95 -0.41
C HIS A 192 -0.38 3.44 1.02
N TRP A 193 0.15 4.12 2.05
CA TRP A 193 -0.08 3.75 3.44
C TRP A 193 -1.56 3.79 3.82
N PHE A 194 -2.34 4.70 3.23
CA PHE A 194 -3.78 4.74 3.43
C PHE A 194 -4.47 3.50 2.83
N VAL A 195 -4.06 3.05 1.64
CA VAL A 195 -4.55 1.80 1.03
C VAL A 195 -4.20 0.59 1.89
N GLU A 196 -2.96 0.51 2.40
CA GLU A 196 -2.53 -0.56 3.32
C GLU A 196 -3.42 -0.61 4.57
N LYS A 197 -3.70 0.56 5.17
CA LYS A 197 -4.58 0.66 6.34
C LYS A 197 -6.00 0.19 6.03
N GLN A 198 -6.60 0.66 4.94
CA GLN A 198 -7.93 0.21 4.53
C GLN A 198 -7.97 -1.31 4.32
N HIS A 199 -6.97 -1.88 3.65
CA HIS A 199 -6.86 -3.33 3.48
C HIS A 199 -6.77 -4.06 4.84
N ALA A 200 -5.96 -3.58 5.78
CA ALA A 200 -5.88 -4.16 7.12
C ALA A 200 -7.21 -4.10 7.88
N MET A 201 -7.98 -3.02 7.73
CA MET A 201 -9.32 -2.88 8.30
C MET A 201 -10.33 -3.84 7.66
N ILE A 202 -10.30 -4.01 6.32
CA ILE A 202 -11.14 -4.95 5.57
C ILE A 202 -10.89 -6.38 6.03
N ARG A 203 -9.62 -6.76 6.23
CA ARG A 203 -9.24 -8.10 6.71
C ARG A 203 -9.76 -8.42 8.12
N ARG A 204 -9.88 -7.41 8.97
CA ARG A 204 -10.32 -7.59 10.36
C ARG A 204 -11.82 -7.52 10.54
N ASN A 205 -12.53 -6.81 9.66
CA ASN A 205 -13.92 -6.46 9.88
C ASN A 205 -14.75 -6.61 8.59
N ILE A 206 -15.50 -7.70 8.53
CA ILE A 206 -16.39 -8.02 7.40
C ILE A 206 -17.44 -6.91 7.19
N SER A 207 -17.94 -6.31 8.28
CA SER A 207 -18.90 -5.19 8.17
C SER A 207 -18.25 -3.96 7.52
N PHE A 208 -16.97 -3.73 7.76
CA PHE A 208 -16.22 -2.67 7.08
C PHE A 208 -16.05 -2.97 5.58
N ALA A 209 -15.72 -4.21 5.22
CA ALA A 209 -15.66 -4.65 3.82
C ALA A 209 -17.02 -4.43 3.11
N ALA A 210 -18.13 -4.76 3.76
CA ALA A 210 -19.48 -4.54 3.24
C ALA A 210 -19.78 -3.03 3.08
N LYS A 211 -19.38 -2.18 4.04
CA LYS A 211 -19.52 -0.72 3.95
C LYS A 211 -18.71 -0.17 2.77
N MET A 212 -17.50 -0.68 2.54
CA MET A 212 -16.63 -0.34 1.41
C MET A 212 -17.11 -0.92 0.07
N LYS A 213 -18.12 -1.79 0.06
CA LYS A 213 -18.62 -2.50 -1.13
C LYS A 213 -17.49 -3.17 -1.93
N THR A 214 -16.55 -3.79 -1.24
CA THR A 214 -15.39 -4.46 -1.82
C THR A 214 -15.27 -5.90 -1.32
N THR A 215 -14.65 -6.74 -2.13
CA THR A 215 -14.29 -8.10 -1.73
C THR A 215 -12.87 -8.14 -1.18
N TRP A 216 -12.52 -9.22 -0.51
CA TRP A 216 -11.15 -9.44 -0.04
C TRP A 216 -10.15 -9.50 -1.20
N LEU A 217 -10.49 -10.22 -2.28
CA LEU A 217 -9.69 -10.32 -3.49
C LEU A 217 -9.46 -8.96 -4.16
N GLU A 218 -10.52 -8.15 -4.27
CA GLU A 218 -10.41 -6.81 -4.83
C GLU A 218 -9.53 -5.88 -3.97
N SER A 219 -9.69 -5.95 -2.64
CA SER A 219 -8.87 -5.19 -1.70
C SER A 219 -7.39 -5.57 -1.77
N ASP A 220 -7.09 -6.87 -1.89
CA ASP A 220 -5.73 -7.38 -2.04
C ASP A 220 -5.11 -6.91 -3.37
N SER A 221 -5.87 -7.02 -4.46
CA SER A 221 -5.46 -6.52 -5.78
C SER A 221 -5.17 -5.02 -5.77
N MET A 222 -5.99 -4.21 -5.10
CA MET A 222 -5.76 -2.76 -4.98
C MET A 222 -4.51 -2.46 -4.13
N LEU A 223 -4.26 -3.23 -3.06
CA LEU A 223 -3.06 -3.10 -2.25
C LEU A 223 -1.80 -3.39 -3.07
N LEU A 224 -1.76 -4.52 -3.78
CA LEU A 224 -0.61 -4.90 -4.62
C LEU A 224 -0.35 -3.87 -5.72
N ALA A 225 -1.41 -3.43 -6.41
CA ALA A 225 -1.31 -2.40 -7.44
C ALA A 225 -0.81 -1.06 -6.86
N SER A 226 -1.30 -0.65 -5.69
CA SER A 226 -0.82 0.57 -5.03
C SER A 226 0.67 0.51 -4.72
N LYS A 227 1.19 -0.68 -4.33
CA LYS A 227 2.62 -0.88 -4.09
C LYS A 227 3.45 -0.78 -5.36
N ALA A 228 2.98 -1.34 -6.47
CA ALA A 228 3.64 -1.21 -7.76
C ALA A 228 3.66 0.26 -8.24
N ILE A 229 2.56 1.01 -8.04
CA ILE A 229 2.47 2.43 -8.39
C ILE A 229 3.41 3.29 -7.53
N GLU A 230 3.54 3.01 -6.22
CA GLU A 230 4.50 3.69 -5.34
C GLU A 230 5.94 3.45 -5.83
N ARG A 231 6.28 2.21 -6.21
CA ARG A 231 7.59 1.90 -6.79
C ARG A 231 7.87 2.68 -8.08
N ILE A 232 6.86 2.90 -8.91
CA ILE A 232 6.99 3.74 -10.11
C ILE A 232 7.30 5.19 -9.72
N ALA A 233 6.65 5.74 -8.69
CA ALA A 233 6.96 7.08 -8.17
C ALA A 233 8.39 7.18 -7.61
N ASP A 234 8.84 6.17 -6.85
CA ASP A 234 10.23 6.05 -6.40
C ASP A 234 11.22 6.16 -7.57
N HIS A 235 10.94 5.44 -8.68
CA HIS A 235 11.77 5.48 -9.88
C HIS A 235 11.69 6.81 -10.62
N ALA A 236 10.54 7.47 -10.68
CA ALA A 236 10.41 8.83 -11.21
C ALA A 236 11.25 9.83 -10.39
N THR A 237 11.23 9.69 -9.06
CA THR A 237 12.10 10.47 -8.14
C THR A 237 13.58 10.20 -8.39
N ARG A 238 13.96 8.95 -8.68
CA ARG A 238 15.34 8.58 -9.02
C ARG A 238 15.78 9.17 -10.37
N ILE A 239 14.89 9.18 -11.38
CA ILE A 239 15.12 9.84 -12.67
C ILE A 239 15.36 11.34 -12.42
N ALA A 240 14.49 12.01 -11.66
CA ALA A 240 14.61 13.42 -11.35
C ALA A 240 15.95 13.76 -10.66
N ARG A 241 16.38 12.96 -9.67
CA ARG A 241 17.68 13.12 -9.01
C ARG A 241 18.87 13.01 -9.96
N SER A 242 18.73 12.28 -11.07
CA SER A 242 19.81 12.12 -12.07
C SER A 242 20.14 13.42 -12.79
N VAL A 243 19.23 14.42 -12.83
CA VAL A 243 19.51 15.76 -13.37
C VAL A 243 20.73 16.40 -12.70
N GLY A 244 20.88 16.24 -11.39
CA GLY A 244 22.05 16.72 -10.63
C GLY A 244 23.36 16.00 -10.98
N MET A 245 23.28 14.76 -11.49
CA MET A 245 24.45 13.99 -11.93
C MET A 245 24.88 14.35 -13.35
N LEU A 246 23.94 14.69 -14.23
CA LEU A 246 24.20 15.13 -15.60
C LEU A 246 24.84 16.52 -15.63
N GLY A 247 24.51 17.38 -14.65
CA GLY A 247 25.07 18.74 -14.52
C GLY A 247 24.73 19.58 -15.76
N ASP A 248 25.73 20.34 -16.26
CA ASP A 248 25.58 21.15 -17.46
C ASP A 248 26.09 20.41 -18.74
N SER A 249 26.25 19.10 -18.63
CA SER A 249 26.77 18.28 -19.74
C SER A 249 25.73 18.14 -20.85
N ARG A 250 26.05 18.59 -22.04
CA ARG A 250 25.21 18.38 -23.21
C ARG A 250 25.21 16.88 -23.58
N VAL A 251 24.05 16.26 -23.48
CA VAL A 251 23.77 14.94 -24.05
C VAL A 251 23.31 15.18 -25.49
N ASP A 252 23.75 14.33 -26.42
CA ASP A 252 23.38 14.49 -27.82
C ASP A 252 21.87 14.26 -28.07
N GLY A 253 21.37 14.83 -29.17
CA GLY A 253 19.95 14.82 -29.49
C GLY A 253 19.36 13.43 -29.73
N ASP A 254 20.15 12.49 -30.24
CA ASP A 254 19.71 11.12 -30.52
C ASP A 254 19.47 10.37 -29.19
N THR A 255 20.37 10.53 -28.22
CA THR A 255 20.20 9.99 -26.86
C THR A 255 18.98 10.58 -26.18
N MET A 256 18.75 11.89 -26.28
CA MET A 256 17.55 12.54 -25.67
C MET A 256 16.26 12.04 -26.33
N LYS A 257 16.23 11.90 -27.64
CA LYS A 257 15.09 11.34 -28.36
C LYS A 257 14.80 9.89 -27.99
N ALA A 258 15.83 9.07 -27.79
CA ALA A 258 15.68 7.69 -27.34
C ALA A 258 15.11 7.62 -25.93
N LEU A 259 15.55 8.50 -25.00
CA LEU A 259 14.99 8.61 -23.64
C LEU A 259 13.53 9.02 -23.67
N GLU A 260 13.15 10.01 -24.48
CA GLU A 260 11.77 10.45 -24.64
C GLU A 260 10.85 9.31 -25.11
N GLN A 261 11.30 8.58 -26.13
CA GLN A 261 10.56 7.43 -26.66
C GLN A 261 10.40 6.33 -25.62
N LEU A 262 11.48 5.95 -24.94
CA LEU A 262 11.47 4.91 -23.92
C LEU A 262 10.56 5.29 -22.74
N GLY A 263 10.65 6.55 -22.25
CA GLY A 263 9.81 7.06 -21.19
C GLY A 263 8.33 7.12 -21.58
N GLY A 264 8.03 7.53 -22.81
CA GLY A 264 6.66 7.55 -23.35
C GLY A 264 6.06 6.15 -23.49
N GLU A 265 6.86 5.15 -23.91
CA GLU A 265 6.42 3.76 -23.95
C GLU A 265 6.12 3.22 -22.55
N ALA A 266 6.98 3.46 -21.56
CA ALA A 266 6.77 3.06 -20.17
C ALA A 266 5.51 3.69 -19.57
N SER A 267 5.30 5.00 -19.77
CA SER A 267 4.09 5.72 -19.36
C SER A 267 2.83 5.14 -20.00
N SER A 268 2.87 4.81 -21.30
CA SER A 268 1.76 4.18 -22.01
C SER A 268 1.43 2.78 -21.47
N ILE A 269 2.45 1.96 -21.16
CA ILE A 269 2.26 0.62 -20.58
C ILE A 269 1.61 0.77 -19.19
N MET A 270 2.09 1.67 -18.35
CA MET A 270 1.52 1.95 -17.03
C MET A 270 0.04 2.32 -17.12
N ASP A 271 -0.33 3.25 -18.00
CA ASP A 271 -1.73 3.67 -18.21
C ASP A 271 -2.63 2.48 -18.57
N ARG A 272 -2.19 1.68 -19.53
CA ARG A 272 -2.95 0.53 -20.02
C ARG A 272 -3.05 -0.60 -19.00
N SER A 273 -2.00 -0.84 -18.21
CA SER A 273 -2.02 -1.84 -17.14
C SER A 273 -3.00 -1.46 -16.03
N VAL A 274 -3.03 -0.18 -15.63
CA VAL A 274 -4.01 0.30 -14.64
C VAL A 274 -5.43 0.31 -15.23
N GLU A 275 -5.60 0.62 -16.52
CA GLU A 275 -6.87 0.49 -17.21
C GLU A 275 -7.37 -0.97 -17.22
N ALA A 276 -6.49 -1.93 -17.54
CA ALA A 276 -6.78 -3.35 -17.50
C ALA A 276 -7.23 -3.81 -16.10
N LEU A 277 -6.55 -3.36 -15.05
CA LEU A 277 -6.92 -3.64 -13.66
C LEU A 277 -8.35 -3.16 -13.33
N PHE A 278 -8.67 -1.91 -13.67
CA PHE A 278 -10.00 -1.35 -13.36
C PHE A 278 -11.13 -1.94 -14.20
N LYS A 279 -10.83 -2.36 -15.44
CA LYS A 279 -11.78 -3.02 -16.34
C LYS A 279 -11.83 -4.52 -16.19
N ARG A 280 -10.85 -5.12 -15.49
CA ARG A 280 -10.63 -6.58 -15.40
C ARG A 280 -10.48 -7.20 -16.79
N ASP A 281 -9.67 -6.55 -17.62
CA ASP A 281 -9.47 -6.90 -19.03
C ASP A 281 -8.16 -7.70 -19.18
N SER A 282 -8.28 -9.04 -19.18
CA SER A 282 -7.13 -9.97 -19.33
C SER A 282 -6.45 -9.81 -20.70
N THR A 283 -7.19 -9.43 -21.76
CA THR A 283 -6.60 -9.25 -23.09
C THR A 283 -5.68 -8.02 -23.11
N LEU A 284 -6.18 -6.89 -22.58
CA LEU A 284 -5.40 -5.68 -22.45
C LEU A 284 -4.18 -5.88 -21.53
N ALA A 285 -4.35 -6.65 -20.45
CA ALA A 285 -3.26 -6.98 -19.52
C ALA A 285 -2.15 -7.78 -20.20
N ASN A 286 -2.49 -8.82 -20.98
CA ASN A 286 -1.50 -9.60 -21.74
C ASN A 286 -0.74 -8.73 -22.76
N ASP A 287 -1.42 -7.84 -23.50
CA ASP A 287 -0.75 -6.87 -24.41
C ASP A 287 0.28 -6.00 -23.64
N CYS A 288 -0.05 -5.56 -22.42
CA CYS A 288 0.88 -4.79 -21.59
C CYS A 288 2.14 -5.60 -21.21
N ILE A 289 1.98 -6.87 -20.85
CA ILE A 289 3.10 -7.77 -20.51
C ILE A 289 4.03 -7.96 -21.71
N GLU A 290 3.46 -8.24 -22.89
CA GLU A 290 4.25 -8.39 -24.13
C GLU A 290 5.00 -7.09 -24.49
N ARG A 291 4.34 -5.95 -24.39
CA ARG A 291 4.98 -4.64 -24.63
C ARG A 291 6.09 -4.34 -23.63
N THR A 292 5.95 -4.79 -22.38
CA THR A 292 7.02 -4.64 -21.38
C THR A 292 8.27 -5.43 -21.76
N ALA A 293 8.13 -6.62 -22.34
CA ALA A 293 9.28 -7.40 -22.83
C ALA A 293 10.04 -6.63 -23.95
N VAL A 294 9.30 -6.03 -24.89
CA VAL A 294 9.89 -5.20 -25.95
C VAL A 294 10.55 -3.94 -25.39
N LEU A 295 9.94 -3.28 -24.41
CA LEU A 295 10.53 -2.13 -23.71
C LEU A 295 11.86 -2.49 -23.06
N ARG A 296 11.93 -3.65 -22.39
CA ARG A 296 13.16 -4.15 -21.75
C ARG A 296 14.28 -4.36 -22.75
N GLU A 297 14.00 -5.02 -23.89
CA GLU A 297 15.01 -5.23 -24.96
C GLU A 297 15.57 -3.89 -25.47
N LYS A 298 14.70 -2.89 -25.67
CA LYS A 298 15.13 -1.54 -26.08
C LYS A 298 15.96 -0.85 -25.00
N ALA A 299 15.57 -0.98 -23.73
CA ALA A 299 16.30 -0.40 -22.60
C ALA A 299 17.69 -1.03 -22.45
N ASP A 300 17.81 -2.35 -22.58
CA ASP A 300 19.09 -3.07 -22.52
C ASP A 300 20.04 -2.63 -23.66
N ALA A 301 19.54 -2.57 -24.88
CA ALA A 301 20.33 -2.10 -26.04
C ALA A 301 20.80 -0.64 -25.86
N PHE A 302 19.94 0.21 -25.30
CA PHE A 302 20.26 1.60 -25.02
C PHE A 302 21.25 1.75 -23.85
N LEU A 303 21.15 0.91 -22.86
CA LEU A 303 22.09 0.85 -21.73
C LEU A 303 23.48 0.44 -22.20
N ASP A 304 23.61 -0.59 -23.06
CA ASP A 304 24.86 -1.05 -23.66
C ASP A 304 25.54 0.09 -24.45
N GLU A 305 24.79 0.88 -25.22
CA GLU A 305 25.32 2.03 -25.93
C GLU A 305 25.78 3.13 -24.96
N THR A 306 25.01 3.37 -23.92
CA THR A 306 25.30 4.36 -22.86
C THR A 306 26.58 4.01 -22.10
N MET A 307 26.83 2.72 -21.84
CA MET A 307 28.02 2.24 -21.11
C MET A 307 29.34 2.41 -21.91
N LYS A 308 29.29 2.68 -23.20
CA LYS A 308 30.46 3.09 -23.99
C LYS A 308 30.93 4.51 -23.66
N ARG A 309 30.09 5.33 -23.05
CA ARG A 309 30.40 6.67 -22.54
C ARG A 309 31.21 6.58 -21.24
N ARG A 310 31.82 7.68 -20.81
CA ARG A 310 32.61 7.74 -19.58
C ARG A 310 32.12 8.84 -18.63
N GLY A 311 32.42 8.63 -17.35
CA GLY A 311 32.21 9.65 -16.31
C GLY A 311 30.77 9.69 -15.76
N ARG A 312 30.44 10.78 -15.06
CA ARG A 312 29.16 10.93 -14.33
C ARG A 312 27.93 10.91 -15.22
N VAL A 313 28.07 11.36 -16.47
CA VAL A 313 26.99 11.38 -17.46
C VAL A 313 26.52 9.97 -17.79
N ALA A 314 27.47 9.05 -18.04
CA ALA A 314 27.14 7.64 -18.32
C ALA A 314 26.36 7.02 -17.12
N VAL A 315 26.81 7.29 -15.90
CA VAL A 315 26.14 6.79 -14.69
C VAL A 315 24.74 7.41 -14.54
N GLY A 316 24.59 8.72 -14.76
CA GLY A 316 23.31 9.41 -14.68
C GLY A 316 22.31 8.86 -15.71
N LEU A 317 22.72 8.69 -16.96
CA LEU A 317 21.90 8.10 -18.02
C LEU A 317 21.53 6.65 -17.73
N ALA A 318 22.47 5.85 -17.21
CA ALA A 318 22.21 4.46 -16.83
C ALA A 318 21.13 4.37 -15.75
N PHE A 319 21.13 5.25 -14.73
CA PHE A 319 20.06 5.32 -13.73
C PHE A 319 18.72 5.70 -14.33
N VAL A 320 18.69 6.61 -15.31
CA VAL A 320 17.45 6.99 -16.01
C VAL A 320 16.90 5.81 -16.79
N ILE A 321 17.73 5.16 -17.63
CA ILE A 321 17.32 4.03 -18.48
C ILE A 321 16.81 2.88 -17.60
N GLU A 322 17.57 2.48 -16.58
CA GLU A 322 17.19 1.42 -15.64
C GLU A 322 15.86 1.77 -14.93
N SER A 323 15.68 3.03 -14.50
CA SER A 323 14.43 3.42 -13.82
C SER A 323 13.22 3.40 -14.75
N ILE A 324 13.37 3.73 -16.03
CA ILE A 324 12.31 3.61 -17.04
C ILE A 324 11.98 2.13 -17.30
N GLU A 325 12.99 1.26 -17.43
CA GLU A 325 12.80 -0.19 -17.58
C GLU A 325 12.05 -0.76 -16.37
N ARG A 326 12.45 -0.40 -15.15
CA ARG A 326 11.79 -0.83 -13.91
C ARG A 326 10.33 -0.37 -13.83
N THR A 327 10.02 0.82 -14.35
CA THR A 327 8.64 1.30 -14.47
C THR A 327 7.81 0.37 -15.35
N GLY A 328 8.35 -0.08 -16.48
CA GLY A 328 7.72 -1.11 -17.33
C GLY A 328 7.50 -2.41 -16.56
N GLY A 329 8.49 -2.88 -15.81
CA GLY A 329 8.37 -4.08 -14.96
C GLY A 329 7.23 -4.00 -13.96
N TYR A 330 7.14 -2.91 -13.17
CA TYR A 330 6.04 -2.72 -12.22
C TYR A 330 4.68 -2.55 -12.91
N SER A 331 4.65 -2.01 -14.13
CA SER A 331 3.43 -1.94 -14.93
C SER A 331 2.98 -3.33 -15.38
N SER A 332 3.91 -4.23 -15.69
CA SER A 332 3.63 -5.66 -15.94
C SER A 332 3.07 -6.36 -14.71
N ASP A 333 3.62 -6.08 -13.51
CA ASP A 333 3.07 -6.62 -12.25
C ASP A 333 1.60 -6.20 -12.06
N ILE A 334 1.26 -4.93 -12.39
CA ILE A 334 -0.13 -4.45 -12.34
C ILE A 334 -1.01 -5.19 -13.36
N ALA A 335 -0.49 -5.48 -14.55
CA ALA A 335 -1.21 -6.25 -15.56
C ALA A 335 -1.47 -7.71 -15.11
N GLU A 336 -0.49 -8.36 -14.47
CA GLU A 336 -0.67 -9.69 -13.88
C GLU A 336 -1.74 -9.69 -12.76
N ILE A 337 -1.76 -8.65 -11.92
CA ILE A 337 -2.81 -8.48 -10.91
C ILE A 337 -4.18 -8.33 -11.58
N ALA A 338 -4.27 -7.63 -12.71
CA ALA A 338 -5.51 -7.48 -13.47
C ALA A 338 -6.03 -8.83 -13.99
N ILE A 339 -5.16 -9.69 -14.52
CA ILE A 339 -5.50 -11.05 -14.93
C ILE A 339 -6.01 -11.87 -13.74
N ASN A 340 -5.24 -11.87 -12.63
CA ASN A 340 -5.63 -12.60 -11.43
C ASN A 340 -7.00 -12.17 -10.88
N LEU A 341 -7.28 -10.86 -10.93
CA LEU A 341 -8.57 -10.32 -10.49
C LEU A 341 -9.71 -10.68 -11.46
N ALA A 342 -9.44 -10.82 -12.76
CA ALA A 342 -10.43 -11.23 -13.75
C ALA A 342 -10.78 -12.72 -13.64
N GLU A 343 -9.78 -13.60 -13.44
CA GLU A 343 -9.95 -15.05 -13.37
C GLU A 343 -10.43 -15.52 -11.98
N GLY A 344 -10.28 -14.71 -10.94
CA GLY A 344 -10.65 -15.06 -9.55
C GLY A 344 -12.11 -14.78 -9.18
N GLN A 345 -13.02 -14.63 -10.15
CA GLN A 345 -14.46 -14.35 -9.94
C GLN A 345 -15.35 -15.56 -10.04
#